data_deb8aad374256bf8966d416d4c1af978
#
_entry.id   deb8aad374256bf8966d416d4c1af978
#
_cell.length_a   1.000
_cell.length_b   1.000
_cell.length_c   1.000
_cell.angle_alpha   90.00
_cell.angle_beta   90.00
_cell.angle_gamma   90.00
#
_symmetry.space_group_name_H-M   'P 1'
#
loop_
_entity.id
_entity.type
_entity.pdbx_description
1 polymer ?
#
loop_
_entity_poly.entity_id
_entity_poly.type
_entity_poly.pdbx_seq_one_letter_code
_entity_poly.pdbx_strand_id
1 'polypeptide(L)'
;MKASDLNFETMKPINLDAEALKPGSNATPFSTFLWAIVKGDFATAEAHITEDIEWGLMPYSKVLKGKNEVMPWLKAGYSSQKEPVAISNVATKDWGIFEYWNIGTVTEELVKFGNQQEWPWPKDPHSLIGRKYKVAQCFVYHMNSTGKIDFMRQYLDAGSVWSQFK
;
A
#
# COMPACT_ATOMS: atom_id res chain seq x y z
N MET A 1 15.91 19.62 -14.79
CA MET A 1 15.20 18.36 -15.10
C MET A 1 13.72 18.69 -15.10
N LYS A 2 13.01 18.54 -16.21
CA LYS A 2 11.56 18.77 -16.26
C LYS A 2 10.87 17.51 -15.75
N ALA A 3 9.72 17.63 -15.09
CA ALA A 3 8.96 16.47 -14.62
C ALA A 3 8.60 15.47 -15.74
N SER A 4 8.50 15.96 -16.99
CA SER A 4 8.33 15.15 -18.20
C SER A 4 9.51 14.22 -18.53
N ASP A 5 10.70 14.48 -17.94
CA ASP A 5 11.92 13.72 -18.22
C ASP A 5 12.07 12.52 -17.24
N LEU A 6 11.19 12.44 -16.25
CA LEU A 6 11.15 11.34 -15.30
C LEU A 6 10.36 10.17 -15.91
N ASN A 7 11.04 9.31 -16.62
CA ASN A 7 10.45 8.04 -17.07
C ASN A 7 10.51 7.03 -15.92
N PHE A 8 9.47 6.99 -15.10
CA PHE A 8 9.34 6.06 -13.96
C PHE A 8 9.36 4.59 -14.39
N GLU A 9 9.05 4.28 -15.65
CA GLU A 9 9.11 2.90 -16.17
C GLU A 9 10.54 2.39 -16.33
N THR A 10 11.51 3.29 -16.48
CA THR A 10 12.93 2.94 -16.66
C THR A 10 13.74 3.05 -15.38
N MET A 11 13.17 3.55 -14.27
CA MET A 11 13.82 3.49 -12.97
C MET A 11 14.01 2.03 -12.59
N LYS A 12 15.23 1.54 -12.74
CA LYS A 12 15.58 0.21 -12.20
C LYS A 12 15.28 0.24 -10.71
N PRO A 13 14.58 -0.77 -10.17
CA PRO A 13 14.48 -0.93 -8.74
C PRO A 13 15.91 -0.87 -8.17
N ILE A 14 16.13 -0.02 -7.20
CA ILE A 14 17.34 -0.13 -6.39
C ILE A 14 17.17 -1.50 -5.74
N ASN A 15 17.96 -2.46 -6.19
CA ASN A 15 17.87 -3.83 -5.75
C ASN A 15 18.43 -3.92 -4.32
N LEU A 16 17.69 -3.33 -3.38
CA LEU A 16 17.86 -3.59 -1.96
C LEU A 16 17.25 -4.97 -1.74
N ASP A 17 18.05 -5.99 -1.99
CA ASP A 17 17.81 -7.37 -1.66
C ASP A 17 16.35 -7.84 -1.82
N ALA A 18 15.99 -8.36 -2.99
CA ALA A 18 14.69 -9.04 -3.18
C ALA A 18 14.50 -10.17 -2.14
N GLU A 19 15.55 -10.66 -1.53
CA GLU A 19 15.59 -11.58 -0.38
C GLU A 19 15.04 -10.91 0.90
N ALA A 20 15.27 -9.61 1.10
CA ALA A 20 14.77 -8.88 2.28
C ALA A 20 13.24 -8.81 2.35
N LEU A 21 12.55 -9.13 1.27
CA LEU A 21 11.09 -9.14 1.19
C LEU A 21 10.49 -10.53 1.35
N LYS A 22 11.32 -11.59 1.40
CA LYS A 22 10.82 -12.94 1.69
C LYS A 22 10.49 -13.05 3.18
N PRO A 23 9.34 -13.61 3.54
CA PRO A 23 9.05 -13.93 4.94
C PRO A 23 10.18 -14.76 5.53
N GLY A 24 10.76 -14.29 6.64
CA GLY A 24 11.85 -15.01 7.35
C GLY A 24 13.29 -14.62 6.99
N SER A 25 13.54 -13.81 5.95
CA SER A 25 14.80 -13.12 5.75
C SER A 25 14.80 -11.79 6.51
N ASN A 26 15.82 -10.94 6.40
CA ASN A 26 15.90 -9.62 7.07
C ASN A 26 14.67 -8.70 6.82
N ALA A 27 13.50 -9.32 6.76
CA ALA A 27 12.22 -8.68 6.56
C ALA A 27 11.96 -7.72 7.73
N THR A 28 11.72 -6.47 7.40
CA THR A 28 11.25 -5.53 8.41
C THR A 28 9.84 -5.96 8.86
N PRO A 29 9.40 -5.63 10.09
CA PRO A 29 8.02 -5.87 10.51
C PRO A 29 6.99 -5.34 9.51
N PHE A 30 7.30 -4.23 8.85
CA PHE A 30 6.43 -3.66 7.81
C PHE A 30 6.34 -4.54 6.56
N SER A 31 7.42 -5.12 6.08
CA SER A 31 7.35 -6.03 4.93
C SER A 31 6.57 -7.29 5.25
N THR A 32 6.70 -7.84 6.47
CA THR A 32 5.89 -8.97 6.94
C THR A 32 4.41 -8.60 7.00
N PHE A 33 4.08 -7.43 7.53
CA PHE A 33 2.73 -6.87 7.55
C PHE A 33 2.15 -6.75 6.13
N LEU A 34 2.88 -6.12 5.21
CA LEU A 34 2.42 -5.92 3.84
C LEU A 34 2.20 -7.24 3.10
N TRP A 35 3.13 -8.20 3.25
CA TRP A 35 2.98 -9.53 2.66
C TRP A 35 1.79 -10.29 3.20
N ALA A 36 1.50 -10.19 4.50
CA ALA A 36 0.31 -10.78 5.10
C ALA A 36 -0.97 -10.22 4.44
N ILE A 37 -1.04 -8.90 4.25
CA ILE A 37 -2.16 -8.25 3.54
C ILE A 37 -2.31 -8.82 2.12
N VAL A 38 -1.23 -8.84 1.35
CA VAL A 38 -1.24 -9.31 -0.05
C VAL A 38 -1.69 -10.76 -0.17
N LYS A 39 -1.38 -11.59 0.82
CA LYS A 39 -1.80 -13.00 0.88
C LYS A 39 -3.20 -13.20 1.48
N GLY A 40 -3.83 -12.15 1.97
CA GLY A 40 -5.11 -12.24 2.67
C GLY A 40 -5.01 -12.80 4.08
N ASP A 41 -3.79 -12.91 4.63
CA ASP A 41 -3.56 -13.29 6.03
C ASP A 41 -3.72 -12.07 6.96
N PHE A 42 -4.98 -11.66 7.11
CA PHE A 42 -5.31 -10.48 7.90
C PHE A 42 -5.09 -10.67 9.40
N ALA A 43 -5.08 -11.91 9.89
CA ALA A 43 -4.77 -12.20 11.29
C ALA A 43 -3.29 -11.86 11.59
N THR A 44 -2.37 -12.30 10.73
CA THR A 44 -0.96 -11.93 10.84
C THR A 44 -0.76 -10.43 10.67
N ALA A 45 -1.42 -9.80 9.69
CA ALA A 45 -1.31 -8.35 9.51
C ALA A 45 -1.78 -7.58 10.76
N GLU A 46 -2.91 -7.96 11.32
CA GLU A 46 -3.48 -7.36 12.52
C GLU A 46 -2.57 -7.51 13.76
N ALA A 47 -1.85 -8.62 13.86
CA ALA A 47 -0.90 -8.85 14.95
C ALA A 47 0.32 -7.91 14.90
N HIS A 48 0.65 -7.36 13.72
CA HIS A 48 1.79 -6.47 13.51
C HIS A 48 1.49 -4.99 13.74
N ILE A 49 0.24 -4.61 14.00
CA ILE A 49 -0.15 -3.22 14.28
C ILE A 49 -0.65 -3.07 15.71
N THR A 50 -0.57 -1.86 16.26
CA THR A 50 -1.13 -1.56 17.60
C THR A 50 -2.66 -1.37 17.55
N GLU A 51 -3.33 -1.46 18.69
CA GLU A 51 -4.78 -1.21 18.77
C GLU A 51 -5.14 0.23 18.37
N ASP A 52 -4.26 1.17 18.69
CA ASP A 52 -4.41 2.61 18.49
C ASP A 52 -3.66 3.13 17.26
N ILE A 53 -3.29 2.26 16.33
CA ILE A 53 -2.59 2.63 15.07
C ILE A 53 -3.20 3.88 14.42
N GLU A 54 -2.35 4.80 13.96
CA GLU A 54 -2.75 5.90 13.10
C GLU A 54 -2.25 5.69 11.66
N TRP A 55 -3.15 5.75 10.68
CA TRP A 55 -2.79 5.65 9.27
C TRP A 55 -3.25 6.88 8.48
N GLY A 56 -2.30 7.70 8.05
CA GLY A 56 -2.52 8.85 7.17
C GLY A 56 -2.60 8.42 5.69
N LEU A 57 -3.75 8.58 5.09
CA LEU A 57 -4.00 8.39 3.66
C LEU A 57 -3.83 9.74 2.96
N MET A 58 -2.59 10.09 2.62
CA MET A 58 -2.22 11.44 2.17
C MET A 58 -2.96 11.90 0.90
N PRO A 59 -3.19 11.04 -0.12
CA PRO A 59 -3.93 11.44 -1.32
C PRO A 59 -5.38 11.84 -1.06
N TYR A 60 -5.95 11.34 0.04
CA TYR A 60 -7.35 11.55 0.40
C TYR A 60 -7.53 12.52 1.58
N SER A 61 -6.43 13.12 2.08
CA SER A 61 -6.44 13.99 3.28
C SER A 61 -7.19 13.35 4.46
N LYS A 62 -7.07 12.04 4.63
CA LYS A 62 -7.78 11.23 5.62
C LYS A 62 -6.82 10.58 6.59
N VAL A 63 -7.19 10.54 7.86
CA VAL A 63 -6.48 9.77 8.90
C VAL A 63 -7.44 8.75 9.48
N LEU A 64 -7.01 7.49 9.46
CA LEU A 64 -7.72 6.37 10.11
C LEU A 64 -7.09 6.14 11.49
N LYS A 65 -7.92 5.89 12.50
CA LYS A 65 -7.48 5.70 13.88
C LYS A 65 -7.98 4.38 14.44
N GLY A 66 -7.04 3.60 14.95
CA GLY A 66 -7.29 2.29 15.51
C GLY A 66 -7.58 1.20 14.47
N LYS A 67 -7.44 -0.05 14.91
CA LYS A 67 -7.65 -1.23 14.07
C LYS A 67 -9.02 -1.28 13.42
N ASN A 68 -10.05 -0.82 14.11
CA ASN A 68 -11.44 -0.87 13.61
C ASN A 68 -11.63 -0.04 12.34
N GLU A 69 -10.89 1.06 12.18
CA GLU A 69 -10.92 1.86 10.95
C GLU A 69 -9.92 1.37 9.91
N VAL A 70 -8.74 0.94 10.37
CA VAL A 70 -7.62 0.56 9.50
C VAL A 70 -7.88 -0.77 8.78
N MET A 71 -8.33 -1.80 9.50
CA MET A 71 -8.48 -3.15 8.93
C MET A 71 -9.49 -3.25 7.77
N PRO A 72 -10.64 -2.58 7.76
CA PRO A 72 -11.53 -2.55 6.60
C PRO A 72 -10.88 -1.99 5.34
N TRP A 73 -10.07 -0.94 5.47
CA TRP A 73 -9.33 -0.35 4.36
C TRP A 73 -8.28 -1.31 3.80
N LEU A 74 -7.55 -1.98 4.70
CA LEU A 74 -6.57 -2.98 4.29
C LEU A 74 -7.23 -4.14 3.55
N LYS A 75 -8.33 -4.68 4.08
CA LYS A 75 -9.05 -5.80 3.46
C LYS A 75 -9.58 -5.45 2.07
N ALA A 76 -10.20 -4.28 1.92
CA ALA A 76 -10.78 -3.86 0.64
C ALA A 76 -9.72 -3.37 -0.35
N GLY A 77 -8.83 -2.47 0.10
CA GLY A 77 -7.85 -1.82 -0.78
C GLY A 77 -6.75 -2.76 -1.25
N TYR A 78 -6.28 -3.65 -0.39
CA TYR A 78 -5.14 -4.52 -0.68
C TYR A 78 -5.51 -5.93 -1.12
N SER A 79 -6.74 -6.38 -0.90
CA SER A 79 -7.19 -7.71 -1.36
C SER A 79 -7.11 -7.88 -2.89
N SER A 80 -7.15 -6.78 -3.64
CA SER A 80 -6.99 -6.77 -5.10
C SER A 80 -5.52 -6.77 -5.57
N GLN A 81 -4.55 -6.57 -4.66
CA GLN A 81 -3.12 -6.60 -5.00
C GLN A 81 -2.69 -8.03 -5.31
N LYS A 82 -2.11 -8.25 -6.47
CA LYS A 82 -1.66 -9.58 -6.91
C LYS A 82 -0.15 -9.72 -6.91
N GLU A 83 0.57 -8.68 -7.26
CA GLU A 83 2.01 -8.72 -7.51
C GLU A 83 2.69 -7.41 -7.04
N PRO A 84 2.85 -7.19 -5.73
CA PRO A 84 3.62 -6.04 -5.27
C PRO A 84 5.10 -6.26 -5.60
N VAL A 85 5.73 -5.24 -6.17
CA VAL A 85 7.17 -5.25 -6.45
C VAL A 85 7.84 -4.16 -5.65
N ALA A 86 8.68 -4.54 -4.69
CA ALA A 86 9.42 -3.57 -3.89
C ALA A 86 10.37 -2.74 -4.75
N ILE A 87 10.43 -1.45 -4.45
CA ILE A 87 11.35 -0.50 -5.06
C ILE A 87 12.46 -0.18 -4.07
N SER A 88 12.10 0.22 -2.85
CA SER A 88 13.06 0.51 -1.79
C SER A 88 12.50 0.14 -0.41
N ASN A 89 13.37 -0.22 0.50
CA ASN A 89 13.05 -0.45 1.90
C ASN A 89 14.22 0.02 2.75
N VAL A 90 14.02 1.12 3.46
CA VAL A 90 15.03 1.70 4.34
C VAL A 90 14.41 1.79 5.73
N ALA A 91 15.06 1.19 6.70
CA ALA A 91 14.58 1.23 8.08
C ALA A 91 15.73 1.54 9.06
N THR A 92 15.41 2.34 10.06
CA THR A 92 16.17 2.49 11.30
C THR A 92 15.55 1.56 12.36
N LYS A 93 15.93 1.75 13.63
CA LYS A 93 15.34 0.98 14.73
C LYS A 93 13.83 1.19 14.84
N ASP A 94 13.36 2.42 14.72
CA ASP A 94 11.97 2.81 15.03
C ASP A 94 11.21 3.34 13.82
N TRP A 95 11.90 3.81 12.77
CA TRP A 95 11.30 4.40 11.57
C TRP A 95 11.72 3.68 10.32
N GLY A 96 10.83 3.66 9.32
CA GLY A 96 11.19 3.16 8.01
C GLY A 96 10.40 3.80 6.89
N ILE A 97 10.93 3.61 5.69
CA ILE A 97 10.31 3.97 4.42
C ILE A 97 10.26 2.72 3.57
N PHE A 98 9.09 2.41 3.04
CA PHE A 98 8.88 1.28 2.14
C PHE A 98 8.21 1.77 0.86
N GLU A 99 8.88 1.54 -0.25
CA GLU A 99 8.41 1.93 -1.59
C GLU A 99 8.19 0.68 -2.44
N TYR A 100 7.07 0.63 -3.15
CA TYR A 100 6.77 -0.50 -4.01
C TYR A 100 5.80 -0.15 -5.14
N TRP A 101 5.83 -0.94 -6.19
CA TRP A 101 4.77 -0.97 -7.17
C TRP A 101 3.62 -1.83 -6.66
N ASN A 102 2.47 -1.19 -6.53
CA ASN A 102 1.21 -1.88 -6.32
C ASN A 102 0.64 -2.23 -7.70
N ILE A 103 0.65 -3.52 -8.02
CA ILE A 103 0.10 -4.05 -9.27
C ILE A 103 -1.11 -4.89 -8.88
N GLY A 104 -2.28 -4.47 -9.33
CA GLY A 104 -3.51 -5.13 -8.94
C GLY A 104 -4.53 -5.19 -10.08
N THR A 105 -5.68 -5.72 -9.74
CA THR A 105 -6.84 -5.81 -10.62
C THR A 105 -8.03 -5.21 -9.90
N VAL A 106 -8.84 -4.41 -10.59
CA VAL A 106 -10.08 -3.89 -10.04
C VAL A 106 -11.05 -5.04 -9.80
N THR A 107 -11.50 -5.20 -8.56
CA THR A 107 -12.45 -6.23 -8.13
C THR A 107 -13.80 -5.60 -7.75
N GLU A 108 -14.83 -6.42 -7.62
CA GLU A 108 -16.14 -5.96 -7.13
C GLU A 108 -16.05 -5.39 -5.72
N GLU A 109 -15.26 -6.03 -4.84
CA GLU A 109 -15.00 -5.56 -3.47
C GLU A 109 -14.34 -4.18 -3.47
N LEU A 110 -13.36 -3.96 -4.37
CA LEU A 110 -12.69 -2.68 -4.49
C LEU A 110 -13.67 -1.60 -4.98
N VAL A 111 -14.52 -1.91 -5.95
CA VAL A 111 -15.57 -1.00 -6.45
C VAL A 111 -16.57 -0.67 -5.36
N LYS A 112 -17.09 -1.68 -4.67
CA LYS A 112 -18.03 -1.49 -3.55
C LYS A 112 -17.44 -0.60 -2.46
N PHE A 113 -16.20 -0.87 -2.08
CA PHE A 113 -15.50 -0.07 -1.07
C PHE A 113 -15.24 1.34 -1.57
N GLY A 114 -14.74 1.53 -2.80
CA GLY A 114 -14.47 2.84 -3.37
C GLY A 114 -15.74 3.70 -3.47
N ASN A 115 -16.88 3.11 -3.79
CA ASN A 115 -18.18 3.81 -3.79
C ASN A 115 -18.57 4.25 -2.37
N GLN A 116 -18.35 3.43 -1.33
CA GLN A 116 -18.58 3.79 0.07
C GLN A 116 -17.66 4.93 0.54
N GLN A 117 -16.48 5.06 -0.07
CA GLN A 117 -15.49 6.10 0.25
C GLN A 117 -15.55 7.29 -0.71
N GLU A 118 -16.55 7.32 -1.60
CA GLU A 118 -16.77 8.41 -2.58
C GLU A 118 -15.53 8.68 -3.46
N TRP A 119 -14.86 7.60 -3.91
CA TRP A 119 -13.70 7.74 -4.78
C TRP A 119 -14.07 8.40 -6.12
N PRO A 120 -13.21 9.29 -6.65
CA PRO A 120 -13.49 10.02 -7.88
C PRO A 120 -13.24 9.15 -9.12
N TRP A 121 -14.08 8.13 -9.32
CA TRP A 121 -13.97 7.26 -10.48
C TRP A 121 -14.08 8.04 -11.79
N PRO A 122 -13.21 7.80 -12.79
CA PRO A 122 -13.23 8.53 -14.06
C PRO A 122 -14.41 8.16 -14.96
N LYS A 123 -15.08 7.04 -14.68
CA LYS A 123 -16.29 6.53 -15.35
C LYS A 123 -17.01 5.56 -14.43
N ASP A 124 -18.07 4.92 -14.93
CA ASP A 124 -18.75 3.86 -14.19
C ASP A 124 -17.75 2.81 -13.67
N PRO A 125 -17.59 2.68 -12.33
CA PRO A 125 -16.60 1.81 -11.74
C PRO A 125 -16.85 0.32 -12.05
N HIS A 126 -18.10 -0.10 -12.28
CA HIS A 126 -18.39 -1.49 -12.67
C HIS A 126 -17.79 -1.84 -14.03
N SER A 127 -17.67 -0.87 -14.94
CA SER A 127 -17.00 -1.07 -16.23
C SER A 127 -15.48 -1.28 -16.11
N LEU A 128 -14.91 -1.04 -14.94
CA LEU A 128 -13.49 -1.19 -14.65
C LEU A 128 -13.13 -2.56 -14.08
N ILE A 129 -14.12 -3.36 -13.66
CA ILE A 129 -13.87 -4.67 -13.06
C ILE A 129 -13.07 -5.54 -14.04
N GLY A 130 -12.01 -6.18 -13.53
CA GLY A 130 -11.07 -6.99 -14.31
C GLY A 130 -9.92 -6.19 -14.95
N ARG A 131 -9.96 -4.84 -14.97
CA ARG A 131 -8.85 -4.04 -15.48
C ARG A 131 -7.69 -4.04 -14.50
N LYS A 132 -6.48 -4.16 -15.06
CA LYS A 132 -5.24 -4.07 -14.29
C LYS A 132 -4.85 -2.61 -14.06
N TYR A 133 -4.18 -2.36 -12.94
CA TYR A 133 -3.57 -1.07 -12.64
C TYR A 133 -2.17 -1.27 -12.03
N LYS A 134 -1.34 -0.24 -12.15
CA LYS A 134 -0.02 -0.18 -11.54
C LYS A 134 0.19 1.22 -10.98
N VAL A 135 0.57 1.31 -9.71
CA VAL A 135 0.85 2.59 -9.05
C VAL A 135 2.04 2.46 -8.09
N ALA A 136 2.91 3.46 -8.10
CA ALA A 136 3.95 3.56 -7.09
C ALA A 136 3.32 4.02 -5.78
N GLN A 137 3.67 3.34 -4.71
CA GLN A 137 3.25 3.68 -3.36
C GLN A 137 4.47 3.79 -2.44
N CYS A 138 4.41 4.72 -1.52
CA CYS A 138 5.41 4.91 -0.49
C CYS A 138 4.73 4.93 0.87
N PHE A 139 5.25 4.16 1.81
CA PHE A 139 4.88 4.21 3.22
C PHE A 139 6.02 4.77 4.04
N VAL A 140 5.73 5.75 4.87
CA VAL A 140 6.56 6.12 6.01
C VAL A 140 5.89 5.52 7.24
N TYR A 141 6.61 4.75 8.04
CA TYR A 141 6.04 4.05 9.18
C TYR A 141 6.93 4.18 10.42
N HIS A 142 6.30 4.06 11.57
CA HIS A 142 6.95 3.99 12.88
C HIS A 142 6.60 2.67 13.55
N MET A 143 7.55 2.13 14.30
CA MET A 143 7.40 0.94 15.13
C MET A 143 7.66 1.30 16.59
N ASN A 144 6.77 0.89 17.45
CA ASN A 144 6.94 1.06 18.88
C ASN A 144 8.02 0.12 19.47
N SER A 145 8.28 0.25 20.76
CA SER A 145 9.29 -0.56 21.47
C SER A 145 8.99 -2.08 21.46
N THR A 146 7.77 -2.50 21.15
CA THR A 146 7.39 -3.91 21.02
C THR A 146 7.52 -4.45 19.59
N GLY A 147 7.98 -3.62 18.64
CA GLY A 147 8.12 -3.97 17.24
C GLY A 147 6.81 -3.97 16.44
N LYS A 148 5.74 -3.39 16.98
CA LYS A 148 4.48 -3.20 16.27
C LYS A 148 4.42 -1.83 15.62
N ILE A 149 3.77 -1.77 14.46
CA ILE A 149 3.51 -0.53 13.73
C ILE A 149 2.41 0.22 14.47
N ASP A 150 2.70 1.41 14.96
CA ASP A 150 1.75 2.30 15.63
C ASP A 150 1.38 3.53 14.80
N PHE A 151 2.15 3.78 13.74
CA PHE A 151 1.92 4.90 12.84
C PHE A 151 2.37 4.57 11.42
N MET A 152 1.59 5.01 10.42
CA MET A 152 2.02 5.01 9.03
C MET A 152 1.38 6.14 8.22
N ARG A 153 2.10 6.60 7.19
CA ARG A 153 1.58 7.50 6.14
C ARG A 153 1.77 6.85 4.80
N GLN A 154 0.71 6.85 4.02
CA GLN A 154 0.73 6.34 2.66
C GLN A 154 0.69 7.49 1.67
N TYR A 155 1.61 7.45 0.72
CA TYR A 155 1.68 8.35 -0.41
C TYR A 155 1.52 7.53 -1.69
N LEU A 156 0.71 8.00 -2.61
CA LEU A 156 0.57 7.45 -3.95
C LEU A 156 0.14 8.54 -4.92
N ASP A 157 0.42 8.36 -6.19
CA ASP A 157 -0.11 9.21 -7.25
C ASP A 157 -1.48 8.71 -7.70
N ALA A 158 -2.54 9.20 -7.03
CA ALA A 158 -3.92 8.86 -7.39
C ALA A 158 -4.28 9.30 -8.81
N GLY A 159 -3.71 10.42 -9.29
CA GLY A 159 -3.90 10.88 -10.66
C GLY A 159 -3.38 9.89 -11.70
N SER A 160 -2.24 9.28 -11.45
CA SER A 160 -1.67 8.22 -12.27
C SER A 160 -2.60 6.99 -12.32
N VAL A 161 -3.19 6.59 -11.20
CA VAL A 161 -4.16 5.48 -11.18
C VAL A 161 -5.36 5.80 -12.06
N TRP A 162 -5.99 6.95 -11.84
CA TRP A 162 -7.20 7.33 -12.57
C TRP A 162 -6.97 7.53 -14.06
N SER A 163 -5.77 7.96 -14.46
CA SER A 163 -5.41 8.13 -15.88
C SER A 163 -5.38 6.81 -16.64
N GLN A 164 -5.11 5.68 -15.98
CA GLN A 164 -5.07 4.35 -16.59
C GLN A 164 -6.48 3.82 -16.94
N PHE A 165 -7.51 4.45 -16.42
CA PHE A 165 -8.92 4.03 -16.59
C PHE A 165 -9.74 4.94 -17.50
N LYS A 166 -9.10 5.95 -18.09
CA LYS A 166 -9.73 6.84 -19.08
C LYS A 166 -10.05 6.14 -20.39
#